data_bbaadc3ef01c656eca700e3a83186977
#
_entry.id   bbaadc3ef01c656eca700e3a83186977
#
_cell.length_a   1.000
_cell.length_b   1.000
_cell.length_c   1.000
_cell.angle_alpha   90.00
_cell.angle_beta   90.00
_cell.angle_gamma   90.00
#
_symmetry.space_group_name_H-M   'P 1'
#
loop_
_entity.id
_entity.type
_entity.pdbx_description
1 polymer ?
#
loop_
_entity_poly.entity_id
_entity_poly.type
_entity_poly.pdbx_seq_one_letter_code
_entity_poly.pdbx_strand_id
1 'polypeptide(L)'
;MKLCVLWLFCVCLPALAQPFLTQVDVFRAGVGGYHSYRIPALLTAANGSLLAFAEARRDNRGDPGNGDIDLVLSRSSDQGRTWSPLQLVDDPGEKWSASNPTPLLDRSSGRLWIFYNRWQPGFGTDKSQPGTANNQMWARTSDDHGVTWSAPRDLTRDSREYEHWGAMFLGPGGAIQAKSGRLLLPASMKTDLFAVQGTVGSFTGTIGLMRAYVIYSDDHGQTWKRGALAPALTNENQLVELADGNILMDARQNNGDHRWFLTSADGGQTWLRPRVGLGVSAVATAIERFDKLLLWTGPTLANRQNLVIRVSHDEGQTWAHERVLYGGFAAYSDLAMLADSTIGVLWERGSTEPYQSITFTRCNRAFLDVR
;
A
#
# COMPACT_ATOMS: atom_id res chain seq x y z
N MET A 1 -65.98 33.64 8.05
CA MET A 1 -64.53 33.81 8.15
C MET A 1 -63.88 32.45 8.05
N LYS A 2 -63.28 32.14 6.91
CA LYS A 2 -62.52 30.88 6.74
C LYS A 2 -61.02 31.20 6.98
N LEU A 3 -60.44 30.63 8.04
CA LEU A 3 -59.01 30.75 8.34
C LEU A 3 -58.25 29.85 7.36
N CYS A 4 -57.47 30.43 6.46
CA CYS A 4 -56.48 29.67 5.68
C CYS A 4 -55.22 29.52 6.57
N VAL A 5 -54.92 28.30 6.97
CA VAL A 5 -53.67 27.93 7.61
C VAL A 5 -52.67 27.69 6.49
N LEU A 6 -51.70 28.60 6.34
CA LEU A 6 -50.56 28.44 5.45
C LEU A 6 -49.52 27.52 6.14
N TRP A 7 -49.32 26.30 5.62
CA TRP A 7 -48.24 25.43 6.01
C TRP A 7 -46.97 25.88 5.29
N LEU A 8 -46.04 26.49 6.05
CA LEU A 8 -44.67 26.73 5.57
C LEU A 8 -43.92 25.39 5.58
N PHE A 9 -43.70 24.79 4.42
CA PHE A 9 -42.74 23.70 4.25
C PHE A 9 -41.35 24.28 4.28
N CYS A 10 -40.65 24.12 5.40
CA CYS A 10 -39.21 24.40 5.50
C CYS A 10 -38.48 23.30 4.74
N VAL A 11 -38.12 23.54 3.51
CA VAL A 11 -37.21 22.65 2.73
C VAL A 11 -35.83 22.82 3.32
N CYS A 12 -35.42 21.92 4.20
CA CYS A 12 -34.05 21.81 4.68
C CYS A 12 -33.19 21.29 3.51
N LEU A 13 -32.57 22.17 2.72
CA LEU A 13 -31.56 21.76 1.77
C LEU A 13 -30.37 21.18 2.57
N PRO A 14 -29.87 19.99 2.22
CA PRO A 14 -28.67 19.47 2.87
C PRO A 14 -27.53 20.45 2.67
N ALA A 15 -26.96 20.93 3.76
CA ALA A 15 -25.79 21.79 3.71
C ALA A 15 -24.65 21.01 3.01
N LEU A 16 -24.18 21.51 1.88
CA LEU A 16 -23.02 20.91 1.20
C LEU A 16 -21.84 20.93 2.17
N ALA A 17 -21.22 19.78 2.38
CA ALA A 17 -20.05 19.67 3.24
C ALA A 17 -18.95 20.59 2.70
N GLN A 18 -18.38 21.44 3.57
CA GLN A 18 -17.28 22.31 3.20
C GLN A 18 -16.04 21.46 2.89
N PRO A 19 -15.28 21.81 1.84
CA PRO A 19 -14.01 21.16 1.54
C PRO A 19 -13.04 21.31 2.73
N PHE A 20 -12.38 20.24 3.11
CA PHE A 20 -11.28 20.31 4.08
C PHE A 20 -10.14 19.36 3.71
N LEU A 21 -8.94 19.75 4.12
CA LEU A 21 -7.73 18.96 4.11
C LEU A 21 -6.93 19.25 5.39
N THR A 22 -6.56 18.21 6.11
CA THR A 22 -5.70 18.30 7.30
C THR A 22 -4.50 17.38 7.16
N GLN A 23 -3.36 17.72 7.78
CA GLN A 23 -2.13 16.94 7.72
C GLN A 23 -1.49 16.85 9.11
N VAL A 24 -1.02 15.65 9.49
CA VAL A 24 -0.32 15.35 10.75
C VAL A 24 0.85 14.42 10.45
N ASP A 25 2.05 14.76 10.93
CA ASP A 25 3.20 13.84 10.85
C ASP A 25 3.02 12.73 11.87
N VAL A 26 2.99 11.49 11.40
CA VAL A 26 2.84 10.28 12.22
C VAL A 26 4.20 9.77 12.68
N PHE A 27 5.15 9.69 11.75
CA PHE A 27 6.52 9.27 12.04
C PHE A 27 7.49 10.33 11.54
N ARG A 28 8.51 10.66 12.34
CA ARG A 28 9.52 11.67 12.00
C ARG A 28 10.92 11.08 12.11
N ALA A 29 11.75 11.32 11.12
CA ALA A 29 13.16 10.93 11.12
C ALA A 29 13.87 11.47 12.37
N GLY A 30 14.73 10.65 12.98
CA GLY A 30 15.47 10.98 14.19
C GLY A 30 14.65 10.89 15.49
N VAL A 31 13.40 10.49 15.45
CA VAL A 31 12.53 10.34 16.64
C VAL A 31 12.34 8.87 16.97
N GLY A 32 12.17 8.53 18.24
CA GLY A 32 11.90 7.16 18.69
C GLY A 32 13.09 6.20 18.61
N GLY A 33 14.29 6.69 18.43
CA GLY A 33 15.53 5.89 18.35
C GLY A 33 15.83 5.38 16.93
N TYR A 34 15.14 5.87 15.92
CA TYR A 34 15.33 5.48 14.52
C TYR A 34 15.84 6.65 13.68
N HIS A 35 16.76 6.34 12.77
CA HIS A 35 17.31 7.32 11.83
C HIS A 35 16.23 7.84 10.88
N SER A 36 15.35 6.96 10.37
CA SER A 36 14.30 7.34 9.42
C SER A 36 13.16 6.34 9.42
N TYR A 37 12.02 6.77 8.85
CA TYR A 37 10.84 5.93 8.63
C TYR A 37 10.50 5.94 7.15
N ARG A 38 10.19 4.75 6.60
CA ARG A 38 9.85 4.58 5.20
C ARG A 38 8.69 3.61 5.01
N ILE A 39 8.20 3.53 3.78
CA ILE A 39 7.26 2.51 3.30
C ILE A 39 5.97 2.53 4.12
N PRO A 40 5.16 3.58 3.95
CA PRO A 40 3.89 3.71 4.64
C PRO A 40 2.88 2.65 4.20
N ALA A 41 2.11 2.11 5.14
CA ALA A 41 0.89 1.36 4.87
C ALA A 41 -0.20 1.74 5.87
N LEU A 42 -1.43 1.90 5.39
CA LEU A 42 -2.56 2.42 6.16
C LEU A 42 -3.74 1.44 6.09
N LEU A 43 -4.37 1.20 7.23
CA LEU A 43 -5.57 0.38 7.31
C LEU A 43 -6.59 0.98 8.27
N THR A 44 -7.87 0.89 7.92
CA THR A 44 -8.99 1.15 8.83
C THR A 44 -9.49 -0.18 9.40
N ALA A 45 -9.41 -0.34 10.71
CA ALA A 45 -9.93 -1.51 11.41
C ALA A 45 -11.47 -1.51 11.49
N ALA A 46 -12.07 -2.65 11.81
CA ALA A 46 -13.53 -2.80 11.89
C ALA A 46 -14.21 -1.86 12.90
N ASN A 47 -13.50 -1.45 13.96
CA ASN A 47 -14.00 -0.46 14.94
C ASN A 47 -13.77 1.00 14.51
N GLY A 48 -13.23 1.25 13.31
CA GLY A 48 -12.92 2.59 12.79
C GLY A 48 -11.56 3.15 13.22
N SER A 49 -10.77 2.44 14.03
CA SER A 49 -9.40 2.85 14.35
C SER A 49 -8.53 2.79 13.10
N LEU A 50 -7.63 3.77 12.96
CA LEU A 50 -6.62 3.78 11.90
C LEU A 50 -5.33 3.14 12.41
N LEU A 51 -4.71 2.35 11.56
CA LEU A 51 -3.42 1.73 11.79
C LEU A 51 -2.44 2.21 10.73
N ALA A 52 -1.43 2.96 11.13
CA ALA A 52 -0.34 3.44 10.29
C ALA A 52 0.91 2.58 10.56
N PHE A 53 1.35 1.84 9.56
CA PHE A 53 2.57 1.02 9.62
C PHE A 53 3.70 1.69 8.86
N ALA A 54 4.93 1.41 9.29
CA ALA A 54 6.13 1.86 8.61
C ALA A 54 7.31 0.94 8.89
N GLU A 55 8.32 0.99 8.00
CA GLU A 55 9.68 0.53 8.29
C GLU A 55 10.38 1.58 9.15
N ALA A 56 10.84 1.19 10.33
CA ALA A 56 11.66 2.02 11.21
C ALA A 56 13.12 1.63 11.05
N ARG A 57 13.91 2.44 10.36
CA ARG A 57 15.30 2.18 9.98
C ARG A 57 16.25 2.76 11.02
N ARG A 58 17.03 1.90 11.70
CA ARG A 58 17.84 2.30 12.86
C ARG A 58 19.06 3.15 12.48
N ASP A 59 19.89 2.64 11.56
CA ASP A 59 21.23 3.18 11.35
C ASP A 59 21.32 4.15 10.16
N ASN A 60 20.53 3.92 9.11
CA ASN A 60 20.61 4.64 7.85
C ASN A 60 19.30 4.49 7.04
N ARG A 61 19.30 4.98 5.80
CA ARG A 61 18.17 4.85 4.87
C ARG A 61 18.26 3.65 3.93
N GLY A 62 19.20 2.75 4.18
CA GLY A 62 19.43 1.58 3.33
C GLY A 62 18.18 0.74 3.16
N ASP A 63 18.00 0.20 1.97
CA ASP A 63 16.91 -0.72 1.68
C ASP A 63 17.08 -2.07 2.41
N PRO A 64 16.02 -2.87 2.54
CA PRO A 64 16.06 -4.14 3.26
C PRO A 64 17.25 -5.02 2.88
N GLY A 65 17.85 -5.64 3.89
CA GLY A 65 19.12 -6.37 3.79
C GLY A 65 20.39 -5.51 3.91
N ASN A 66 20.28 -4.17 3.85
CA ASN A 66 21.42 -3.24 4.00
C ASN A 66 21.35 -2.41 5.31
N GLY A 67 20.44 -2.72 6.20
CA GLY A 67 20.26 -2.01 7.47
C GLY A 67 19.38 -2.78 8.43
N ASP A 68 19.45 -2.37 9.69
CA ASP A 68 18.57 -2.82 10.77
C ASP A 68 17.23 -2.11 10.65
N ILE A 69 16.16 -2.86 10.37
CA ILE A 69 14.84 -2.32 10.12
C ILE A 69 13.80 -3.08 10.93
N ASP A 70 13.06 -2.34 11.74
CA ASP A 70 11.91 -2.84 12.47
C ASP A 70 10.60 -2.50 11.75
N LEU A 71 9.59 -3.34 11.94
CA LEU A 71 8.22 -3.03 11.57
C LEU A 71 7.51 -2.39 12.75
N VAL A 72 6.99 -1.19 12.54
CA VAL A 72 6.33 -0.40 13.59
C VAL A 72 4.92 0.02 13.21
N LEU A 73 4.14 0.35 14.23
CA LEU A 73 2.75 0.77 14.14
C LEU A 73 2.52 2.01 15.02
N SER A 74 1.73 2.96 14.53
CA SER A 74 1.03 3.96 15.33
C SER A 74 -0.47 3.90 15.04
N ARG A 75 -1.31 4.11 16.06
CA ARG A 75 -2.77 3.97 15.98
C ARG A 75 -3.47 5.28 16.27
N SER A 76 -4.60 5.50 15.59
CA SER A 76 -5.50 6.63 15.87
C SER A 76 -6.92 6.12 16.08
N SER A 77 -7.58 6.61 17.14
CA SER A 77 -9.00 6.36 17.43
C SER A 77 -9.91 7.57 17.16
N ASP A 78 -9.34 8.65 16.62
CA ASP A 78 -10.01 9.94 16.42
C ASP A 78 -9.95 10.42 14.96
N GLN A 79 -9.95 9.47 14.01
CA GLN A 79 -9.89 9.73 12.58
C GLN A 79 -8.60 10.43 12.13
N GLY A 80 -7.48 10.09 12.76
CA GLY A 80 -6.15 10.59 12.38
C GLY A 80 -5.79 11.98 12.90
N ARG A 81 -6.56 12.52 13.87
CA ARG A 81 -6.22 13.81 14.51
C ARG A 81 -5.05 13.68 15.47
N THR A 82 -5.04 12.57 16.22
CA THR A 82 -3.93 12.22 17.11
C THR A 82 -3.52 10.76 16.89
N TRP A 83 -2.26 10.46 17.21
CA TRP A 83 -1.65 9.16 17.01
C TRP A 83 -0.97 8.67 18.28
N SER A 84 -1.07 7.37 18.55
CA SER A 84 -0.45 6.74 19.73
C SER A 84 1.08 6.80 19.65
N PRO A 85 1.77 6.61 20.78
CA PRO A 85 3.19 6.27 20.75
C PRO A 85 3.46 5.07 19.84
N LEU A 86 4.69 4.99 19.35
CA LEU A 86 5.18 3.93 18.49
C LEU A 86 5.05 2.56 19.18
N GLN A 87 4.48 1.60 18.47
CA GLN A 87 4.40 0.19 18.87
C GLN A 87 5.27 -0.64 17.95
N LEU A 88 6.14 -1.47 18.53
CA LEU A 88 6.91 -2.45 17.80
C LEU A 88 6.02 -3.62 17.38
N VAL A 89 5.98 -3.94 16.10
CA VAL A 89 5.23 -5.08 15.54
C VAL A 89 6.15 -6.26 15.31
N ASP A 90 7.32 -6.01 14.73
CA ASP A 90 8.34 -7.02 14.50
C ASP A 90 9.74 -6.42 14.54
N ASP A 91 10.61 -7.02 15.34
CA ASP A 91 12.05 -6.80 15.37
C ASP A 91 12.71 -8.17 15.15
N PRO A 92 13.21 -8.45 13.95
CA PRO A 92 13.85 -9.73 13.69
C PRO A 92 15.24 -9.87 14.31
N GLY A 93 15.76 -8.78 14.91
CA GLY A 93 17.05 -8.75 15.60
C GLY A 93 18.26 -8.83 14.67
N GLU A 94 19.44 -8.68 15.26
CA GLU A 94 20.75 -8.92 14.62
C GLU A 94 20.93 -8.30 13.22
N LYS A 95 20.48 -7.05 13.03
CA LYS A 95 20.53 -6.30 11.75
C LYS A 95 19.72 -6.91 10.61
N TRP A 96 18.79 -7.79 10.89
CA TRP A 96 17.78 -8.19 9.94
C TRP A 96 16.84 -7.03 9.64
N SER A 97 16.18 -7.09 8.51
CA SER A 97 15.20 -6.07 8.14
C SER A 97 13.80 -6.68 8.11
N ALA A 98 12.84 -6.09 8.85
CA ALA A 98 11.41 -6.29 8.65
C ALA A 98 10.88 -5.18 7.73
N SER A 99 10.22 -5.53 6.63
CA SER A 99 9.93 -4.57 5.56
C SER A 99 8.61 -4.82 4.82
N ASN A 100 8.21 -3.84 4.02
CA ASN A 100 7.04 -3.90 3.14
C ASN A 100 5.74 -4.26 3.89
N PRO A 101 5.34 -3.47 4.89
CA PRO A 101 4.09 -3.71 5.59
C PRO A 101 2.92 -3.79 4.62
N THR A 102 2.13 -4.84 4.72
CA THR A 102 0.94 -5.07 3.88
C THR A 102 -0.20 -5.52 4.79
N PRO A 103 -0.93 -4.55 5.40
CA PRO A 103 -2.03 -4.85 6.30
C PRO A 103 -3.29 -5.26 5.53
N LEU A 104 -4.13 -6.10 6.15
CA LEU A 104 -5.39 -6.58 5.60
C LEU A 104 -6.42 -6.74 6.71
N LEU A 105 -7.66 -6.32 6.44
CA LEU A 105 -8.83 -6.64 7.26
C LEU A 105 -9.63 -7.77 6.61
N ASP A 106 -9.73 -8.92 7.29
CA ASP A 106 -10.76 -9.90 6.98
C ASP A 106 -12.10 -9.40 7.56
N ARG A 107 -12.94 -8.85 6.69
CA ARG A 107 -14.22 -8.24 7.07
C ARG A 107 -15.24 -9.25 7.61
N SER A 108 -15.08 -10.54 7.29
CA SER A 108 -15.98 -11.59 7.77
C SER A 108 -15.77 -11.92 9.24
N SER A 109 -14.53 -11.85 9.71
CA SER A 109 -14.17 -12.16 11.10
C SER A 109 -13.83 -10.91 11.93
N GLY A 110 -13.55 -9.78 11.29
CA GLY A 110 -12.98 -8.59 11.92
C GLY A 110 -11.49 -8.71 12.24
N ARG A 111 -10.87 -9.84 11.91
CA ARG A 111 -9.45 -10.10 12.16
C ARG A 111 -8.58 -9.24 11.27
N LEU A 112 -7.57 -8.63 11.88
CA LEU A 112 -6.49 -7.95 11.17
C LEU A 112 -5.35 -8.91 10.89
N TRP A 113 -4.75 -8.73 9.73
CA TRP A 113 -3.50 -9.35 9.34
C TRP A 113 -2.49 -8.25 9.07
N ILE A 114 -1.23 -8.49 9.40
CA ILE A 114 -0.08 -7.75 8.89
C ILE A 114 0.89 -8.75 8.28
N PHE A 115 1.15 -8.58 6.98
CA PHE A 115 2.14 -9.34 6.24
C PHE A 115 3.36 -8.46 6.01
N TYR A 116 4.55 -9.07 6.02
CA TYR A 116 5.81 -8.35 5.85
C TYR A 116 6.92 -9.31 5.42
N ASN A 117 7.99 -8.75 4.91
CA ASN A 117 9.17 -9.51 4.56
C ASN A 117 10.23 -9.39 5.65
N ARG A 118 11.01 -10.46 5.86
CA ARG A 118 12.28 -10.42 6.58
C ARG A 118 13.43 -10.68 5.63
N TRP A 119 14.51 -9.91 5.79
CA TRP A 119 15.71 -9.99 4.96
C TRP A 119 16.94 -10.18 5.83
N GLN A 120 17.73 -11.18 5.48
CA GLN A 120 19.01 -11.43 6.12
C GLN A 120 20.01 -10.31 5.82
N PRO A 121 20.83 -9.89 6.79
CA PRO A 121 21.90 -8.91 6.54
C PRO A 121 22.79 -9.29 5.36
N GLY A 122 23.01 -8.32 4.45
CA GLY A 122 23.82 -8.52 3.25
C GLY A 122 23.05 -9.12 2.06
N PHE A 123 21.78 -9.53 2.24
CA PHE A 123 20.96 -10.15 1.22
C PHE A 123 19.69 -9.33 0.94
N GLY A 124 19.83 -8.25 0.20
CA GLY A 124 18.69 -7.51 -0.35
C GLY A 124 18.14 -8.20 -1.61
N THR A 125 17.23 -7.53 -2.30
CA THR A 125 16.54 -8.06 -3.50
C THR A 125 17.52 -8.63 -4.54
N ASP A 126 18.66 -7.98 -4.74
CA ASP A 126 19.62 -8.37 -5.78
C ASP A 126 20.54 -9.53 -5.40
N LYS A 127 20.68 -9.82 -4.11
CA LYS A 127 21.60 -10.84 -3.60
C LYS A 127 20.89 -12.06 -3.01
N SER A 128 19.59 -11.99 -2.81
CA SER A 128 18.80 -13.13 -2.33
C SER A 128 18.80 -14.25 -3.36
N GLN A 129 18.91 -15.48 -2.87
CA GLN A 129 19.13 -16.66 -3.72
C GLN A 129 17.99 -17.69 -3.57
N PRO A 130 17.67 -18.43 -4.63
CA PRO A 130 16.74 -19.55 -4.58
C PRO A 130 17.15 -20.60 -3.54
N GLY A 131 16.18 -21.30 -2.96
CA GLY A 131 16.42 -22.39 -2.01
C GLY A 131 16.99 -21.94 -0.65
N THR A 132 17.02 -20.63 -0.38
CA THR A 132 17.59 -20.08 0.87
C THR A 132 16.56 -19.31 1.68
N ALA A 133 16.82 -19.15 2.98
CA ALA A 133 15.97 -18.40 3.91
C ALA A 133 16.42 -16.93 4.07
N ASN A 134 17.26 -16.39 3.17
CA ASN A 134 17.75 -15.02 3.27
C ASN A 134 16.74 -13.94 2.87
N ASN A 135 15.63 -14.35 2.24
CA ASN A 135 14.42 -13.55 2.05
C ASN A 135 13.21 -14.37 2.47
N GLN A 136 12.39 -13.86 3.36
CA GLN A 136 11.28 -14.57 3.97
C GLN A 136 10.00 -13.72 3.92
N MET A 137 8.83 -14.36 3.96
CA MET A 137 7.53 -13.73 4.19
C MET A 137 6.93 -14.22 5.51
N TRP A 138 6.50 -13.26 6.33
CA TRP A 138 5.90 -13.51 7.63
C TRP A 138 4.54 -12.83 7.76
N ALA A 139 3.73 -13.34 8.68
CA ALA A 139 2.43 -12.77 9.01
C ALA A 139 2.19 -12.78 10.52
N ARG A 140 1.44 -11.78 11.02
CA ARG A 140 0.84 -11.77 12.36
C ARG A 140 -0.63 -11.41 12.25
N THR A 141 -1.42 -11.79 13.24
CA THR A 141 -2.85 -11.45 13.32
C THR A 141 -3.15 -10.70 14.60
N SER A 142 -4.22 -9.91 14.55
CA SER A 142 -4.79 -9.22 15.71
C SER A 142 -6.30 -9.37 15.69
N ASP A 143 -6.88 -9.75 16.83
CA ASP A 143 -8.32 -9.85 17.05
C ASP A 143 -8.87 -8.68 17.91
N ASP A 144 -8.00 -7.73 18.28
CA ASP A 144 -8.28 -6.57 19.14
C ASP A 144 -7.96 -5.23 18.45
N HIS A 145 -8.14 -5.18 17.13
CA HIS A 145 -7.94 -3.97 16.32
C HIS A 145 -6.51 -3.39 16.37
N GLY A 146 -5.51 -4.27 16.43
CA GLY A 146 -4.10 -3.92 16.39
C GLY A 146 -3.52 -3.49 17.73
N VAL A 147 -4.20 -3.77 18.86
CA VAL A 147 -3.63 -3.53 20.20
C VAL A 147 -2.55 -4.57 20.51
N THR A 148 -2.85 -5.83 20.25
CA THR A 148 -1.89 -6.94 20.39
C THR A 148 -1.81 -7.76 19.11
N TRP A 149 -0.68 -8.44 18.91
CA TRP A 149 -0.39 -9.25 17.74
C TRP A 149 0.01 -10.66 18.13
N SER A 150 -0.42 -11.66 17.36
CA SER A 150 -0.04 -13.05 17.52
C SER A 150 1.48 -13.26 17.40
N ALA A 151 1.96 -14.45 17.77
CA ALA A 151 3.28 -14.91 17.33
C ALA A 151 3.39 -14.86 15.80
N PRO A 152 4.58 -14.59 15.23
CA PRO A 152 4.77 -14.54 13.78
C PRO A 152 4.63 -15.94 13.16
N ARG A 153 3.98 -16.01 11.99
CA ARG A 153 3.84 -17.22 11.17
C ARG A 153 4.69 -17.07 9.91
N ASP A 154 5.54 -18.04 9.65
CA ASP A 154 6.34 -18.10 8.40
C ASP A 154 5.45 -18.60 7.24
N LEU A 155 5.38 -17.82 6.18
CA LEU A 155 4.66 -18.10 4.93
C LEU A 155 5.60 -18.15 3.72
N THR A 156 6.90 -18.26 3.94
CA THR A 156 7.92 -18.16 2.89
C THR A 156 7.70 -19.18 1.77
N ARG A 157 7.40 -20.43 2.11
CA ARG A 157 7.20 -21.49 1.11
C ARG A 157 5.85 -21.38 0.40
N ASP A 158 4.84 -20.85 1.06
CA ASP A 158 3.52 -20.62 0.46
C ASP A 158 3.54 -19.43 -0.51
N SER A 159 4.40 -18.44 -0.24
CA SER A 159 4.43 -17.16 -0.94
C SER A 159 5.25 -17.15 -2.23
N ARG A 160 6.25 -18.02 -2.38
CA ARG A 160 7.15 -18.05 -3.55
C ARG A 160 7.49 -19.47 -4.02
N GLU A 161 7.95 -19.59 -5.24
CA GLU A 161 8.60 -20.82 -5.72
C GLU A 161 10.01 -20.89 -5.11
N TYR A 162 10.08 -21.47 -3.92
CA TYR A 162 11.23 -21.38 -3.03
C TYR A 162 12.55 -21.78 -3.69
N GLU A 163 12.54 -22.86 -4.51
CA GLU A 163 13.72 -23.39 -5.16
C GLU A 163 14.10 -22.63 -6.47
N HIS A 164 13.26 -21.67 -6.90
CA HIS A 164 13.45 -21.02 -8.22
C HIS A 164 13.53 -19.50 -8.17
N TRP A 165 12.91 -18.84 -7.15
CA TRP A 165 12.93 -17.40 -7.05
C TRP A 165 13.94 -16.95 -6.01
N GLY A 166 14.82 -16.02 -6.40
CA GLY A 166 15.82 -15.45 -5.49
C GLY A 166 15.19 -14.62 -4.40
N ALA A 167 14.22 -13.78 -4.74
CA ALA A 167 13.50 -12.94 -3.79
C ALA A 167 12.01 -12.84 -4.14
N MET A 168 11.21 -12.58 -3.11
CA MET A 168 9.85 -12.06 -3.22
C MET A 168 9.67 -10.91 -2.23
N PHE A 169 8.81 -9.97 -2.55
CA PHE A 169 8.44 -8.90 -1.63
C PHE A 169 6.98 -8.50 -1.83
N LEU A 170 6.38 -8.03 -0.76
CA LEU A 170 4.99 -7.60 -0.72
C LEU A 170 4.81 -6.20 -1.30
N GLY A 171 3.61 -5.80 -1.54
CA GLY A 171 3.08 -4.66 -2.20
C GLY A 171 3.86 -3.35 -2.31
N PRO A 172 4.21 -2.58 -1.25
CA PRO A 172 3.63 -2.52 0.10
C PRO A 172 2.21 -1.95 0.13
N GLY A 173 1.48 -2.16 1.23
CA GLY A 173 0.07 -1.79 1.31
C GLY A 173 -0.80 -2.55 0.31
N GLY A 174 -2.00 -2.05 0.02
CA GLY A 174 -2.85 -2.47 -1.08
C GLY A 174 -3.38 -3.90 -1.06
N ALA A 175 -3.37 -4.60 0.08
CA ALA A 175 -4.03 -5.88 0.23
C ALA A 175 -5.54 -5.68 0.35
N ILE A 176 -6.32 -6.57 -0.24
CA ILE A 176 -7.78 -6.47 -0.25
C ILE A 176 -8.45 -7.79 0.12
N GLN A 177 -9.67 -7.70 0.64
CA GLN A 177 -10.62 -8.80 0.61
C GLN A 177 -11.63 -8.54 -0.50
N ALA A 178 -11.70 -9.42 -1.50
CA ALA A 178 -12.70 -9.36 -2.55
C ALA A 178 -14.12 -9.64 -2.01
N LYS A 179 -15.15 -9.24 -2.75
CA LYS A 179 -16.56 -9.53 -2.40
C LYS A 179 -16.86 -11.02 -2.31
N SER A 180 -16.09 -11.85 -3.01
CA SER A 180 -16.15 -13.32 -2.91
C SER A 180 -15.71 -13.85 -1.55
N GLY A 181 -15.06 -13.03 -0.71
CA GLY A 181 -14.42 -13.42 0.55
C GLY A 181 -12.93 -13.74 0.40
N ARG A 182 -12.42 -13.89 -0.84
CA ARG A 182 -10.99 -14.15 -1.09
C ARG A 182 -10.13 -13.01 -0.54
N LEU A 183 -9.09 -13.36 0.20
CA LEU A 183 -8.04 -12.45 0.63
C LEU A 183 -6.96 -12.40 -0.44
N LEU A 184 -6.48 -11.20 -0.80
CA LEU A 184 -5.53 -10.99 -1.88
C LEU A 184 -4.41 -10.07 -1.40
N LEU A 185 -3.17 -10.50 -1.57
CA LEU A 185 -1.97 -9.75 -1.23
C LEU A 185 -1.21 -9.40 -2.51
N PRO A 186 -0.90 -8.13 -2.76
CA PRO A 186 0.00 -7.74 -3.84
C PRO A 186 1.42 -8.20 -3.51
N ALA A 187 2.09 -8.77 -4.48
CA ALA A 187 3.45 -9.27 -4.33
C ALA A 187 4.25 -9.13 -5.63
N SER A 188 5.56 -9.18 -5.49
CA SER A 188 6.48 -9.23 -6.62
C SER A 188 7.59 -10.23 -6.36
N MET A 189 8.11 -10.82 -7.41
CA MET A 189 9.22 -11.75 -7.35
C MET A 189 10.39 -11.29 -8.21
N LYS A 190 11.59 -11.72 -7.84
CA LYS A 190 12.80 -11.62 -8.67
C LYS A 190 13.36 -13.01 -8.95
N THR A 191 13.72 -13.25 -10.18
CA THR A 191 14.44 -14.45 -10.59
C THR A 191 15.57 -14.09 -11.55
N ASP A 192 16.67 -14.80 -11.45
CA ASP A 192 17.77 -14.73 -12.41
C ASP A 192 17.63 -15.76 -13.54
N LEU A 193 16.64 -16.67 -13.46
CA LEU A 193 16.35 -17.66 -14.50
C LEU A 193 16.00 -17.02 -15.86
N PHE A 194 15.51 -15.77 -15.84
CA PHE A 194 15.16 -14.99 -17.02
C PHE A 194 15.86 -13.63 -16.98
N ALA A 195 17.16 -13.63 -16.68
CA ALA A 195 17.94 -12.40 -16.65
C ALA A 195 18.26 -11.95 -18.08
N VAL A 196 18.25 -10.64 -18.29
CA VAL A 196 18.67 -10.01 -19.54
C VAL A 196 19.94 -9.20 -19.31
N GLN A 197 20.84 -9.20 -20.31
CA GLN A 197 21.94 -8.24 -20.29
C GLN A 197 21.40 -6.88 -20.73
N GLY A 198 21.67 -5.86 -19.95
CA GLY A 198 21.15 -4.53 -20.23
C GLY A 198 21.75 -3.45 -19.32
N THR A 199 21.29 -2.21 -19.56
CA THR A 199 21.67 -1.04 -18.77
C THR A 199 20.42 -0.45 -18.14
N VAL A 200 20.48 -0.19 -16.83
CA VAL A 200 19.43 0.46 -16.07
C VAL A 200 20.06 1.58 -15.22
N GLY A 201 19.81 2.82 -15.60
CA GLY A 201 20.51 3.96 -15.02
C GLY A 201 22.01 3.86 -15.25
N SER A 202 22.80 3.88 -14.16
CA SER A 202 24.25 3.70 -14.22
C SER A 202 24.72 2.23 -14.15
N PHE A 203 23.79 1.27 -13.97
CA PHE A 203 24.13 -0.14 -13.88
C PHE A 203 24.10 -0.78 -15.27
N THR A 204 25.17 -1.45 -15.65
CA THR A 204 25.24 -2.31 -16.84
C THR A 204 25.65 -3.72 -16.41
N GLY A 205 24.84 -4.70 -16.77
CA GLY A 205 25.10 -6.09 -16.38
C GLY A 205 23.86 -6.97 -16.51
N THR A 206 23.83 -8.06 -15.78
CA THR A 206 22.69 -8.97 -15.74
C THR A 206 21.57 -8.36 -14.90
N ILE A 207 20.43 -8.11 -15.50
CA ILE A 207 19.24 -7.57 -14.86
C ILE A 207 18.29 -8.73 -14.60
N GLY A 208 18.12 -9.11 -13.33
CA GLY A 208 17.09 -10.07 -12.92
C GLY A 208 15.69 -9.53 -13.24
N LEU A 209 14.82 -10.37 -13.76
CA LEU A 209 13.46 -9.96 -14.08
C LEU A 209 12.60 -9.93 -12.83
N MET A 210 11.92 -8.80 -12.61
CA MET A 210 10.89 -8.66 -11.60
C MET A 210 9.51 -8.73 -12.26
N ARG A 211 8.60 -9.46 -11.63
CA ARG A 211 7.19 -9.54 -12.03
C ARG A 211 6.29 -9.52 -10.82
N ALA A 212 5.23 -8.73 -10.92
CA ALA A 212 4.15 -8.73 -9.95
C ALA A 212 3.31 -10.00 -10.06
N TYR A 213 2.70 -10.38 -8.96
CA TYR A 213 1.73 -11.46 -8.85
C TYR A 213 0.87 -11.22 -7.60
N VAL A 214 -0.06 -12.10 -7.30
CA VAL A 214 -0.80 -12.07 -6.05
C VAL A 214 -0.58 -13.35 -5.26
N ILE A 215 -0.67 -13.22 -3.95
CA ILE A 215 -0.83 -14.35 -3.02
C ILE A 215 -2.26 -14.27 -2.52
N TYR A 216 -2.99 -15.38 -2.51
CA TYR A 216 -4.40 -15.37 -2.13
C TYR A 216 -4.78 -16.52 -1.20
N SER A 217 -5.85 -16.31 -0.44
CA SER A 217 -6.47 -17.31 0.42
C SER A 217 -7.99 -17.32 0.20
N ASP A 218 -8.55 -18.53 0.10
CA ASP A 218 -9.99 -18.78 -0.01
C ASP A 218 -10.62 -19.26 1.31
N ASP A 219 -9.82 -19.38 2.37
CA ASP A 219 -10.16 -19.98 3.66
C ASP A 219 -9.78 -19.11 4.86
N HIS A 220 -9.89 -17.79 4.69
CA HIS A 220 -9.59 -16.79 5.72
C HIS A 220 -8.16 -16.87 6.27
N GLY A 221 -7.17 -17.19 5.42
CA GLY A 221 -5.76 -17.21 5.75
C GLY A 221 -5.26 -18.50 6.37
N GLN A 222 -6.06 -19.61 6.36
CA GLN A 222 -5.56 -20.92 6.79
C GLN A 222 -4.51 -21.44 5.81
N THR A 223 -4.81 -21.38 4.51
CA THR A 223 -3.87 -21.72 3.43
C THR A 223 -3.70 -20.56 2.44
N TRP A 224 -2.51 -20.49 1.85
CA TRP A 224 -2.14 -19.45 0.89
C TRP A 224 -1.67 -20.06 -0.42
N LYS A 225 -2.04 -19.44 -1.53
CA LYS A 225 -1.71 -19.86 -2.90
C LYS A 225 -1.17 -18.70 -3.70
N ARG A 226 -0.44 -18.98 -4.75
CA ARG A 226 0.08 -17.98 -5.69
C ARG A 226 -0.77 -17.93 -6.95
N GLY A 227 -1.03 -16.73 -7.46
CA GLY A 227 -1.52 -16.49 -8.81
C GLY A 227 -0.40 -16.51 -9.86
N ALA A 228 -0.78 -16.34 -11.11
CA ALA A 228 0.18 -16.24 -12.22
C ALA A 228 0.99 -14.93 -12.14
N LEU A 229 2.21 -14.98 -12.68
CA LEU A 229 3.04 -13.79 -12.83
C LEU A 229 2.43 -12.83 -13.87
N ALA A 230 2.49 -11.55 -13.60
CA ALA A 230 2.10 -10.52 -14.54
C ALA A 230 2.88 -10.66 -15.86
N PRO A 231 2.23 -10.46 -17.02
CA PRO A 231 2.88 -10.65 -18.34
C PRO A 231 3.84 -9.52 -18.72
N ALA A 232 4.09 -8.55 -17.86
CA ALA A 232 4.99 -7.43 -18.08
C ALA A 232 6.04 -7.34 -16.95
N LEU A 233 7.14 -6.63 -17.22
CA LEU A 233 8.13 -6.29 -16.19
C LEU A 233 7.54 -5.27 -15.22
N THR A 234 7.24 -5.75 -14.04
CA THR A 234 6.51 -5.04 -12.98
C THR A 234 7.19 -5.25 -11.66
N ASN A 235 6.92 -4.35 -10.73
CA ASN A 235 7.50 -4.29 -9.40
C ASN A 235 6.39 -4.10 -8.37
N GLU A 236 6.59 -3.26 -7.36
CA GLU A 236 5.60 -2.91 -6.35
C GLU A 236 4.22 -2.63 -6.96
N ASN A 237 3.19 -3.15 -6.33
CA ASN A 237 1.85 -3.08 -6.87
C ASN A 237 0.80 -3.01 -5.75
N GLN A 238 -0.37 -2.52 -6.09
CA GLN A 238 -1.54 -2.54 -5.23
C GLN A 238 -2.75 -3.07 -5.99
N LEU A 239 -3.76 -3.52 -5.28
CA LEU A 239 -4.93 -4.16 -5.82
C LEU A 239 -6.20 -3.37 -5.47
N VAL A 240 -7.19 -3.41 -6.37
CA VAL A 240 -8.55 -2.96 -6.09
C VAL A 240 -9.54 -3.86 -6.83
N GLU A 241 -10.68 -4.15 -6.19
CA GLU A 241 -11.78 -4.84 -6.85
C GLU A 241 -12.65 -3.84 -7.61
N LEU A 242 -12.87 -4.10 -8.89
CA LEU A 242 -13.74 -3.31 -9.78
C LEU A 242 -15.22 -3.61 -9.51
N ALA A 243 -16.11 -2.78 -10.04
CA ALA A 243 -17.56 -2.93 -9.85
C ALA A 243 -18.09 -4.27 -10.39
N ASP A 244 -17.48 -4.79 -11.46
CA ASP A 244 -17.82 -6.06 -12.10
C ASP A 244 -17.23 -7.29 -11.40
N GLY A 245 -16.47 -7.10 -10.30
CA GLY A 245 -15.80 -8.16 -9.54
C GLY A 245 -14.42 -8.54 -10.05
N ASN A 246 -13.95 -7.95 -11.15
CA ASN A 246 -12.59 -8.14 -11.60
C ASN A 246 -11.60 -7.47 -10.62
N ILE A 247 -10.37 -7.97 -10.59
CA ILE A 247 -9.29 -7.36 -9.80
C ILE A 247 -8.43 -6.51 -10.73
N LEU A 248 -8.27 -5.24 -10.40
CA LEU A 248 -7.31 -4.36 -11.05
C LEU A 248 -6.03 -4.30 -10.20
N MET A 249 -4.90 -4.55 -10.84
CA MET A 249 -3.56 -4.35 -10.28
C MET A 249 -2.98 -3.06 -10.85
N ASP A 250 -2.60 -2.13 -9.99
CA ASP A 250 -1.76 -0.98 -10.32
C ASP A 250 -0.30 -1.34 -10.02
N ALA A 251 0.50 -1.59 -11.04
CA ALA A 251 1.86 -2.08 -10.91
C ALA A 251 2.89 -1.06 -11.40
N ARG A 252 3.92 -0.83 -10.57
CA ARG A 252 5.10 -0.03 -10.89
C ARG A 252 5.89 -0.69 -11.99
N GLN A 253 6.35 0.07 -12.96
CA GLN A 253 7.48 -0.34 -13.79
C GLN A 253 8.77 -0.31 -12.96
N ASN A 254 9.71 -1.16 -13.31
CA ASN A 254 10.98 -1.20 -12.59
C ASN A 254 11.68 0.17 -12.62
N ASN A 255 11.84 0.76 -13.82
CA ASN A 255 12.46 2.06 -14.05
C ASN A 255 11.73 2.87 -15.14
N GLY A 256 10.44 2.68 -15.28
CA GLY A 256 9.62 3.38 -16.25
C GLY A 256 9.02 4.68 -15.72
N ASP A 257 8.31 5.35 -16.58
CA ASP A 257 7.67 6.65 -16.36
C ASP A 257 6.15 6.57 -16.28
N HIS A 258 5.59 5.35 -16.23
CA HIS A 258 4.16 5.11 -16.12
C HIS A 258 3.84 3.86 -15.29
N ARG A 259 2.58 3.73 -14.88
CA ARG A 259 2.04 2.51 -14.25
C ARG A 259 1.64 1.50 -15.33
N TRP A 260 1.70 0.22 -14.97
CA TRP A 260 0.98 -0.83 -15.67
C TRP A 260 -0.31 -1.15 -14.94
N PHE A 261 -1.45 -1.11 -15.64
CA PHE A 261 -2.72 -1.60 -15.16
C PHE A 261 -3.01 -2.98 -15.76
N LEU A 262 -3.22 -3.96 -14.88
CA LEU A 262 -3.53 -5.34 -15.28
C LEU A 262 -4.85 -5.74 -14.65
N THR A 263 -5.69 -6.45 -15.41
CA THR A 263 -6.99 -6.91 -14.92
C THR A 263 -7.01 -8.44 -14.86
N SER A 264 -7.63 -8.97 -13.81
CA SER A 264 -7.88 -10.39 -13.62
C SER A 264 -9.37 -10.63 -13.43
N ALA A 265 -9.95 -11.57 -14.19
CA ALA A 265 -11.35 -11.96 -14.09
C ALA A 265 -11.58 -13.18 -13.18
N ASP A 266 -10.52 -13.75 -12.64
CA ASP A 266 -10.53 -14.99 -11.84
C ASP A 266 -9.96 -14.80 -10.43
N GLY A 267 -10.00 -13.53 -9.95
CA GLY A 267 -9.52 -13.19 -8.61
C GLY A 267 -8.01 -13.31 -8.46
N GLY A 268 -7.23 -12.88 -9.45
CA GLY A 268 -5.78 -12.82 -9.40
C GLY A 268 -5.07 -14.11 -9.83
N GLN A 269 -5.79 -15.13 -10.28
CA GLN A 269 -5.14 -16.39 -10.73
C GLN A 269 -4.46 -16.21 -12.08
N THR A 270 -5.06 -15.44 -13.00
CA THR A 270 -4.46 -15.07 -14.30
C THR A 270 -4.65 -13.58 -14.59
N TRP A 271 -3.84 -13.05 -15.52
CA TRP A 271 -3.83 -11.62 -15.86
C TRP A 271 -4.04 -11.42 -17.35
N LEU A 272 -4.90 -10.48 -17.69
CA LEU A 272 -5.07 -10.01 -19.07
C LEU A 272 -3.86 -9.18 -19.51
N ARG A 273 -3.80 -8.84 -20.80
CA ARG A 273 -2.73 -8.00 -21.36
C ARG A 273 -2.68 -6.65 -20.60
N PRO A 274 -1.49 -6.23 -20.16
CA PRO A 274 -1.33 -4.96 -19.47
C PRO A 274 -1.67 -3.78 -20.37
N ARG A 275 -2.27 -2.73 -19.80
CA ARG A 275 -2.43 -1.44 -20.45
C ARG A 275 -1.56 -0.39 -19.76
N VAL A 276 -1.15 0.61 -20.52
CA VAL A 276 -0.45 1.78 -19.98
C VAL A 276 -1.39 2.53 -19.03
N GLY A 277 -0.94 2.76 -17.83
CA GLY A 277 -1.65 3.50 -16.81
C GLY A 277 -1.17 4.95 -16.70
N LEU A 278 -1.17 5.48 -15.48
CA LEU A 278 -0.79 6.85 -15.18
C LEU A 278 0.71 7.10 -15.38
N GLY A 279 1.06 8.26 -15.96
CA GLY A 279 2.43 8.77 -16.00
C GLY A 279 2.86 9.26 -14.62
N VAL A 280 3.90 8.65 -14.04
CA VAL A 280 4.37 8.94 -12.67
C VAL A 280 5.82 8.48 -12.50
N SER A 281 6.49 8.99 -11.48
CA SER A 281 7.78 8.46 -11.03
C SER A 281 7.68 6.98 -10.65
N ALA A 282 8.77 6.24 -10.80
CA ALA A 282 8.87 4.84 -10.38
C ALA A 282 8.91 4.72 -8.85
N VAL A 283 7.73 4.70 -8.22
CA VAL A 283 7.51 4.56 -6.77
C VAL A 283 6.31 3.64 -6.51
N ALA A 284 6.14 3.16 -5.28
CA ALA A 284 4.86 2.59 -4.86
C ALA A 284 3.82 3.71 -4.73
N THR A 285 2.65 3.47 -5.30
CA THR A 285 1.49 4.36 -5.34
C THR A 285 0.31 3.61 -4.74
N ALA A 286 -0.76 4.31 -4.41
CA ALA A 286 -1.95 3.65 -3.87
C ALA A 286 -3.16 3.78 -4.79
N ILE A 287 -3.98 2.75 -4.79
CA ILE A 287 -5.28 2.71 -5.44
C ILE A 287 -6.32 2.12 -4.47
N GLU A 288 -7.46 2.79 -4.32
CA GLU A 288 -8.51 2.37 -3.37
C GLU A 288 -9.89 2.70 -3.93
N ARG A 289 -10.89 1.93 -3.53
CA ARG A 289 -12.28 2.19 -3.86
C ARG A 289 -12.92 3.13 -2.84
N PHE A 290 -13.55 4.17 -3.34
CA PHE A 290 -14.37 5.08 -2.58
C PHE A 290 -15.79 5.11 -3.17
N ASP A 291 -16.71 4.35 -2.59
CA ASP A 291 -18.07 4.19 -3.09
C ASP A 291 -18.04 3.72 -4.57
N LYS A 292 -18.50 4.53 -5.50
CA LYS A 292 -18.47 4.26 -6.95
C LYS A 292 -17.23 4.78 -7.66
N LEU A 293 -16.29 5.38 -6.93
CA LEU A 293 -15.09 5.97 -7.47
C LEU A 293 -13.88 5.07 -7.23
N LEU A 294 -12.87 5.19 -8.07
CA LEU A 294 -11.52 4.79 -7.72
C LEU A 294 -10.69 6.03 -7.41
N LEU A 295 -9.94 5.96 -6.33
CA LEU A 295 -8.95 6.96 -5.94
C LEU A 295 -7.55 6.41 -6.18
N TRP A 296 -6.66 7.28 -6.62
CA TRP A 296 -5.26 6.95 -6.79
C TRP A 296 -4.39 8.06 -6.21
N THR A 297 -3.28 7.72 -5.52
CA THR A 297 -2.30 8.68 -5.02
C THR A 297 -0.89 8.31 -5.41
N GLY A 298 -0.09 9.33 -5.73
CA GLY A 298 1.32 9.19 -6.03
C GLY A 298 1.92 10.52 -6.47
N PRO A 299 3.27 10.65 -6.49
CA PRO A 299 3.94 11.82 -7.01
C PRO A 299 3.91 11.83 -8.54
N THR A 300 3.64 13.00 -9.13
CA THR A 300 3.48 13.15 -10.58
C THR A 300 4.71 13.70 -11.28
N LEU A 301 5.64 14.31 -10.55
CA LEU A 301 6.87 14.88 -11.12
C LEU A 301 8.05 13.93 -10.93
N ALA A 302 9.05 14.08 -11.80
CA ALA A 302 10.36 13.47 -11.63
C ALA A 302 10.94 13.81 -10.24
N ASN A 303 11.87 13.02 -9.76
CA ASN A 303 12.50 13.18 -8.44
C ASN A 303 11.53 13.10 -7.24
N ARG A 304 10.39 12.44 -7.39
CA ARG A 304 9.45 12.19 -6.29
C ARG A 304 8.93 13.50 -5.67
N GLN A 305 8.21 14.26 -6.47
CA GLN A 305 7.59 15.54 -6.08
C GLN A 305 6.15 15.60 -6.55
N ASN A 306 5.39 16.53 -5.95
CA ASN A 306 4.01 16.85 -6.28
C ASN A 306 3.07 15.64 -6.07
N LEU A 307 2.81 15.31 -4.79
CA LEU A 307 1.83 14.30 -4.44
C LEU A 307 0.43 14.76 -4.79
N VAL A 308 -0.28 13.96 -5.55
CA VAL A 308 -1.67 14.21 -5.94
C VAL A 308 -2.58 13.07 -5.51
N ILE A 309 -3.88 13.38 -5.44
CA ILE A 309 -4.95 12.39 -5.46
C ILE A 309 -5.72 12.56 -6.77
N ARG A 310 -5.96 11.45 -7.46
CA ARG A 310 -6.74 11.39 -8.70
C ARG A 310 -7.99 10.58 -8.50
N VAL A 311 -9.03 10.92 -9.27
CA VAL A 311 -10.34 10.27 -9.20
C VAL A 311 -10.72 9.71 -10.57
N SER A 312 -11.20 8.48 -10.57
CA SER A 312 -11.79 7.83 -11.73
C SER A 312 -13.26 7.49 -11.46
N HIS A 313 -14.11 7.80 -12.42
CA HIS A 313 -15.56 7.48 -12.43
C HIS A 313 -15.89 6.26 -13.29
N ASP A 314 -14.92 5.70 -13.99
CA ASP A 314 -15.07 4.69 -15.04
C ASP A 314 -14.16 3.47 -14.82
N GLU A 315 -14.02 3.06 -13.55
CA GLU A 315 -13.24 1.86 -13.18
C GLU A 315 -11.78 1.94 -13.63
N GLY A 316 -11.18 3.13 -13.51
CA GLY A 316 -9.76 3.35 -13.80
C GLY A 316 -9.44 3.46 -15.28
N GLN A 317 -10.43 3.61 -16.18
CA GLN A 317 -10.16 3.86 -17.61
C GLN A 317 -9.62 5.26 -17.83
N THR A 318 -10.24 6.26 -17.17
CA THR A 318 -9.77 7.65 -17.17
C THR A 318 -9.64 8.20 -15.75
N TRP A 319 -8.80 9.24 -15.60
CA TRP A 319 -8.51 9.89 -14.32
C TRP A 319 -8.65 11.40 -14.50
N ALA A 320 -9.89 11.86 -14.62
CA ALA A 320 -10.23 13.20 -15.06
C ALA A 320 -10.02 14.29 -13.99
N HIS A 321 -10.08 13.92 -12.71
CA HIS A 321 -9.96 14.87 -11.60
C HIS A 321 -8.67 14.63 -10.82
N GLU A 322 -7.94 15.72 -10.59
CA GLU A 322 -6.70 15.71 -9.82
C GLU A 322 -6.73 16.85 -8.79
N ARG A 323 -6.26 16.54 -7.57
CA ARG A 323 -6.01 17.53 -6.52
C ARG A 323 -4.62 17.34 -5.94
N VAL A 324 -3.88 18.45 -5.82
CA VAL A 324 -2.57 18.44 -5.18
C VAL A 324 -2.76 18.33 -3.66
N LEU A 325 -2.16 17.30 -3.06
CA LEU A 325 -2.07 17.14 -1.61
C LEU A 325 -0.84 17.86 -1.05
N TYR A 326 0.27 17.83 -1.82
CA TYR A 326 1.51 18.49 -1.43
C TYR A 326 2.42 18.72 -2.67
N GLY A 327 2.84 19.97 -2.89
CA GLY A 327 3.66 20.34 -4.07
C GLY A 327 5.16 20.09 -3.93
N GLY A 328 5.66 19.72 -2.72
CA GLY A 328 7.07 19.45 -2.45
C GLY A 328 7.47 18.00 -2.67
N PHE A 329 8.58 17.59 -2.01
CA PHE A 329 9.08 16.22 -2.08
C PHE A 329 8.13 15.24 -1.40
N ALA A 330 7.70 14.24 -2.15
CA ALA A 330 6.82 13.16 -1.71
C ALA A 330 7.15 11.88 -2.46
N ALA A 331 7.08 10.72 -1.79
CA ALA A 331 7.39 9.46 -2.43
C ALA A 331 6.24 8.45 -2.27
N TYR A 332 6.46 7.36 -1.55
CA TYR A 332 5.47 6.30 -1.38
C TYR A 332 4.22 6.81 -0.66
N SER A 333 3.07 6.29 -1.04
CA SER A 333 1.78 6.60 -0.41
C SER A 333 0.90 5.37 -0.31
N ASP A 334 0.02 5.36 0.69
CA ASP A 334 -1.05 4.39 0.85
C ASP A 334 -2.37 5.09 1.20
N LEU A 335 -3.50 4.47 0.83
CA LEU A 335 -4.86 5.00 0.95
C LEU A 335 -5.70 4.13 1.87
N ALA A 336 -6.58 4.75 2.65
CA ALA A 336 -7.65 4.04 3.34
C ALA A 336 -8.91 4.90 3.42
N MET A 337 -10.06 4.26 3.31
CA MET A 337 -11.34 4.89 3.61
C MET A 337 -11.59 4.88 5.12
N LEU A 338 -11.95 6.02 5.67
CA LEU A 338 -12.23 6.17 7.10
C LEU A 338 -13.69 5.84 7.41
N ALA A 339 -13.96 5.48 8.67
CA ALA A 339 -15.30 5.10 9.12
C ALA A 339 -16.36 6.21 8.96
N ASP A 340 -15.96 7.46 8.89
CA ASP A 340 -16.81 8.62 8.66
C ASP A 340 -16.93 9.02 7.18
N SER A 341 -16.54 8.12 6.27
CA SER A 341 -16.53 8.35 4.82
C SER A 341 -15.61 9.50 4.37
N THR A 342 -14.59 9.82 5.15
CA THR A 342 -13.47 10.65 4.71
C THR A 342 -12.34 9.78 4.19
N ILE A 343 -11.35 10.42 3.56
CA ILE A 343 -10.23 9.75 2.88
C ILE A 343 -8.97 10.01 3.67
N GLY A 344 -8.26 8.93 4.00
CA GLY A 344 -6.94 8.96 4.60
C GLY A 344 -5.86 8.63 3.58
N VAL A 345 -4.78 9.39 3.58
CA VAL A 345 -3.56 9.13 2.81
C VAL A 345 -2.38 9.18 3.74
N LEU A 346 -1.62 8.10 3.80
CA LEU A 346 -0.36 8.03 4.55
C LEU A 346 0.80 8.05 3.54
N TRP A 347 1.75 8.98 3.68
CA TRP A 347 2.74 9.22 2.64
C TRP A 347 4.06 9.77 3.15
N GLU A 348 5.15 9.49 2.43
CA GLU A 348 6.49 9.99 2.68
C GLU A 348 6.61 11.45 2.26
N ARG A 349 7.13 12.31 3.16
CA ARG A 349 7.20 13.76 3.01
C ARG A 349 8.57 14.31 3.36
N GLY A 350 8.95 15.39 2.66
CA GLY A 350 10.09 16.21 3.07
C GLY A 350 10.16 17.56 2.37
N SER A 351 11.07 18.42 2.84
CA SER A 351 11.32 19.75 2.31
C SER A 351 12.48 19.77 1.31
N THR A 352 13.50 18.94 1.52
CA THR A 352 14.70 18.84 0.66
C THR A 352 14.81 17.49 -0.02
N GLU A 353 14.13 16.48 0.53
CA GLU A 353 14.06 15.09 0.07
C GLU A 353 12.81 14.43 0.67
N PRO A 354 12.28 13.33 0.12
CA PRO A 354 10.96 12.81 0.53
C PRO A 354 10.93 11.99 1.83
N TYR A 355 12.00 11.94 2.64
CA TYR A 355 12.13 10.96 3.73
C TYR A 355 12.29 11.58 5.13
N GLN A 356 11.80 12.80 5.34
CA GLN A 356 11.87 13.48 6.65
C GLN A 356 10.74 13.04 7.58
N SER A 357 9.59 12.72 7.04
CA SER A 357 8.46 12.20 7.81
C SER A 357 7.56 11.30 6.97
N ILE A 358 6.74 10.50 7.67
CA ILE A 358 5.53 9.91 7.12
C ILE A 358 4.36 10.70 7.68
N THR A 359 3.61 11.33 6.78
CA THR A 359 2.52 12.26 7.08
C THR A 359 1.18 11.60 6.76
N PHE A 360 0.22 11.75 7.65
CA PHE A 360 -1.17 11.41 7.41
C PHE A 360 -1.93 12.65 6.93
N THR A 361 -2.59 12.53 5.79
CA THR A 361 -3.52 13.53 5.26
C THR A 361 -4.93 12.99 5.35
N ARG A 362 -5.86 13.82 5.85
CA ARG A 362 -7.29 13.54 5.82
C ARG A 362 -8.01 14.60 5.01
N CYS A 363 -8.88 14.18 4.10
CA CYS A 363 -9.73 15.06 3.31
C CYS A 363 -11.12 14.45 3.10
N ASN A 364 -12.06 15.27 2.65
CA ASN A 364 -13.41 14.82 2.34
C ASN A 364 -13.68 14.84 0.82
N ARG A 365 -14.83 14.26 0.43
CA ARG A 365 -15.29 14.24 -0.95
C ARG A 365 -15.39 15.63 -1.56
N ALA A 366 -15.82 16.64 -0.78
CA ALA A 366 -15.92 18.02 -1.24
C ALA A 366 -14.56 18.62 -1.63
N PHE A 367 -13.47 18.22 -0.96
CA PHE A 367 -12.12 18.61 -1.36
C PHE A 367 -11.74 18.08 -2.74
N LEU A 368 -12.20 16.89 -3.09
CA LEU A 368 -11.96 16.30 -4.41
C LEU A 368 -12.76 17.01 -5.52
N ASP A 369 -13.79 17.80 -5.15
CA ASP A 369 -14.69 18.47 -6.10
C ASP A 369 -15.35 17.50 -7.09
N VAL A 370 -15.70 16.33 -6.59
CA VAL A 370 -16.43 15.31 -7.33
C VAL A 370 -17.86 15.20 -6.78
N ARG A 371 -18.85 15.43 -7.65
CA ARG A 371 -20.27 15.39 -7.32
C ARG A 371 -20.88 14.01 -7.55
#